data_a35b0c540ff4dc288b98c3ca7f4dad7f
#
_entry.id   a35b0c540ff4dc288b98c3ca7f4dad7f
#
_cell.length_a   1.000
_cell.length_b   1.000
_cell.length_c   1.000
_cell.angle_alpha   90.00
_cell.angle_beta   90.00
_cell.angle_gamma   90.00
#
_symmetry.space_group_name_H-M   'P 1'
#
loop_
_entity.id
_entity.type
_entity.pdbx_description
1 polymer ?
#
loop_
_entity_poly.entity_id
_entity_poly.type
_entity_poly.pdbx_seq_one_letter_code
_entity_poly.pdbx_strand_id
1 'polypeptide(L)'
;MSNDTLRDLSQNPLVRKFGVPRIPVLRRHKPGAPLLAGPALVGAIGAGRFAESIHALLEDAGVTDAGEEGKVAAVVLDATAARTLDDLAAVARFLTPAVKRLAPGGRLLVLSPEADASDVEAAAVAQAFDGLIRSAGKEVRAGATANLLTVAPDAPPAAVDSSVRFFLSARSTYVDGQVVRVGTPVGPAQDPVGMDDPHDVDHPLAGRVAVVTGAARGIGAAIDATLARDGAT
;
A
#
# COMPACT_ATOMS: atom_id res chain seq x y z
N MET A 1 -14.39 9.01 -28.49
CA MET A 1 -12.98 8.58 -28.43
C MET A 1 -12.84 7.74 -27.17
N SER A 2 -12.30 6.52 -27.26
CA SER A 2 -12.09 5.69 -26.09
C SER A 2 -10.98 6.32 -25.21
N ASN A 3 -11.04 6.13 -23.88
CA ASN A 3 -10.00 6.60 -22.96
C ASN A 3 -8.59 6.10 -23.33
N ASP A 4 -8.49 4.99 -24.05
CA ASP A 4 -7.23 4.42 -24.52
C ASP A 4 -6.57 5.27 -25.61
N THR A 5 -7.34 5.88 -26.50
CA THR A 5 -6.79 6.74 -27.58
C THR A 5 -6.11 8.01 -27.02
N LEU A 6 -6.73 8.64 -26.01
CA LEU A 6 -6.13 9.81 -25.34
C LEU A 6 -4.87 9.45 -24.57
N ARG A 7 -4.87 8.30 -23.91
CA ARG A 7 -3.69 7.79 -23.21
C ARG A 7 -2.55 7.54 -24.19
N ASP A 8 -2.81 6.86 -25.30
CA ASP A 8 -1.80 6.51 -26.29
C ASP A 8 -1.23 7.77 -26.98
N LEU A 9 -2.08 8.76 -27.27
CA LEU A 9 -1.65 10.08 -27.73
C LEU A 9 -0.71 10.77 -26.70
N SER A 10 -1.01 10.70 -25.40
CA SER A 10 -0.18 11.29 -24.36
C SER A 10 1.20 10.63 -24.21
N GLN A 11 1.37 9.39 -24.69
CA GLN A 11 2.66 8.70 -24.70
C GLN A 11 3.55 9.12 -25.89
N ASN A 12 2.98 9.75 -26.92
CA ASN A 12 3.71 10.15 -28.12
C ASN A 12 4.70 11.30 -27.81
N PRO A 13 6.00 11.14 -28.12
CA PRO A 13 7.00 12.17 -27.87
C PRO A 13 6.71 13.52 -28.54
N LEU A 14 6.09 13.52 -29.72
CA LEU A 14 5.72 14.73 -30.45
C LEU A 14 4.61 15.50 -29.71
N VAL A 15 3.59 14.81 -29.24
CA VAL A 15 2.47 15.41 -28.48
C VAL A 15 2.96 16.04 -27.17
N ARG A 16 3.97 15.44 -26.54
CA ARG A 16 4.59 15.97 -25.32
C ARG A 16 5.33 17.30 -25.53
N LYS A 17 5.89 17.54 -26.73
CA LYS A 17 6.50 18.83 -27.05
C LYS A 17 5.50 20.00 -27.05
N PHE A 18 4.21 19.71 -27.22
CA PHE A 18 3.13 20.69 -27.13
C PHE A 18 2.56 20.87 -25.72
N GLY A 19 3.27 20.42 -24.68
CA GLY A 19 2.88 20.61 -23.28
C GLY A 19 1.78 19.66 -22.77
N VAL A 20 1.41 18.62 -23.54
CA VAL A 20 0.42 17.64 -23.10
C VAL A 20 1.03 16.76 -21.99
N PRO A 21 0.44 16.73 -20.78
CA PRO A 21 0.95 15.92 -19.70
C PRO A 21 0.79 14.43 -20.01
N ARG A 22 1.77 13.63 -19.57
CA ARG A 22 1.71 12.17 -19.71
C ARG A 22 0.63 11.61 -18.81
N ILE A 23 -0.36 10.94 -19.39
CA ILE A 23 -1.35 10.17 -18.62
C ILE A 23 -0.68 8.88 -18.14
N PRO A 24 -0.59 8.63 -16.82
CA PRO A 24 0.03 7.42 -16.32
C PRO A 24 -0.78 6.18 -16.69
N VAL A 25 -0.09 5.09 -17.02
CA VAL A 25 -0.71 3.79 -17.20
C VAL A 25 -0.78 3.13 -15.83
N LEU A 26 -1.99 3.04 -15.28
CA LEU A 26 -2.21 2.45 -13.97
C LEU A 26 -2.11 0.93 -14.04
N ARG A 27 -1.39 0.34 -13.08
CA ARG A 27 -1.30 -1.09 -12.91
C ARG A 27 -2.61 -1.61 -12.33
N ARG A 28 -3.39 -2.30 -13.15
CA ARG A 28 -4.64 -2.94 -12.70
C ARG A 28 -4.38 -4.37 -12.26
N HIS A 29 -5.08 -4.80 -11.23
CA HIS A 29 -5.02 -6.18 -10.76
C HIS A 29 -5.50 -7.14 -11.87
N LYS A 30 -4.77 -8.25 -11.99
CA LYS A 30 -5.14 -9.41 -12.81
C LYS A 30 -4.82 -10.65 -11.99
N PRO A 31 -5.69 -11.69 -12.00
CA PRO A 31 -5.39 -12.97 -11.34
C PRO A 31 -4.03 -13.51 -11.81
N GLY A 32 -3.27 -14.11 -10.89
CA GLY A 32 -1.92 -14.61 -11.14
C GLY A 32 -0.85 -13.55 -11.38
N ALA A 33 -1.16 -12.24 -11.27
CA ALA A 33 -0.15 -11.20 -11.40
C ALA A 33 0.74 -11.14 -10.16
N PRO A 34 2.07 -10.88 -10.32
CA PRO A 34 2.95 -10.75 -9.17
C PRO A 34 2.55 -9.60 -8.26
N LEU A 35 2.84 -9.72 -6.95
CA LEU A 35 2.56 -8.69 -5.95
C LEU A 35 3.12 -7.33 -6.38
N LEU A 36 4.38 -7.29 -6.79
CA LEU A 36 5.06 -6.10 -7.30
C LEU A 36 5.64 -6.34 -8.71
N ALA A 37 5.85 -5.26 -9.45
CA ALA A 37 6.43 -5.31 -10.79
C ALA A 37 7.96 -5.09 -10.80
N GLY A 38 8.62 -5.27 -9.65
CA GLY A 38 10.06 -5.09 -9.48
C GLY A 38 10.46 -5.12 -8.00
N PRO A 39 11.71 -4.75 -7.67
CA PRO A 39 12.24 -4.86 -6.32
C PRO A 39 11.58 -3.90 -5.35
N ALA A 40 11.64 -4.25 -4.06
CA ALA A 40 11.18 -3.43 -2.95
C ALA A 40 12.35 -2.94 -2.10
N LEU A 41 12.27 -1.70 -1.65
CA LEU A 41 13.16 -1.13 -0.63
C LEU A 41 12.41 -1.12 0.70
N VAL A 42 12.89 -1.89 1.65
CA VAL A 42 12.35 -1.92 3.01
C VAL A 42 13.34 -1.26 3.95
N GLY A 43 12.84 -0.42 4.85
CA GLY A 43 13.64 0.21 5.90
C GLY A 43 12.89 0.25 7.22
N ALA A 44 13.64 0.49 8.31
CA ALA A 44 13.08 0.64 9.63
C ALA A 44 13.65 1.85 10.34
N ILE A 45 12.85 2.47 11.21
CA ILE A 45 13.29 3.49 12.15
C ILE A 45 13.36 2.86 13.54
N GLY A 46 14.54 2.93 14.14
CA GLY A 46 14.81 2.23 15.41
C GLY A 46 14.66 0.71 15.26
N ALA A 47 14.14 0.06 16.28
CA ALA A 47 13.85 -1.38 16.28
C ALA A 47 12.47 -1.66 15.68
N GLY A 48 12.27 -1.32 14.41
CA GLY A 48 10.99 -1.53 13.73
C GLY A 48 10.42 -2.93 13.96
N ARG A 49 9.14 -3.01 14.30
CA ARG A 49 8.49 -4.25 14.77
C ARG A 49 8.12 -5.20 13.65
N PHE A 50 7.96 -4.69 12.43
CA PHE A 50 7.38 -5.40 11.30
C PHE A 50 8.33 -5.55 10.11
N ALA A 51 9.50 -4.91 10.12
CA ALA A 51 10.43 -4.94 8.99
C ALA A 51 10.82 -6.36 8.60
N GLU A 52 11.11 -7.23 9.58
CA GLU A 52 11.49 -8.62 9.35
C GLU A 52 10.34 -9.44 8.76
N SER A 53 9.12 -9.32 9.30
CA SER A 53 7.94 -10.01 8.75
C SER A 53 7.57 -9.49 7.35
N ILE A 54 7.79 -8.20 7.07
CA ILE A 54 7.58 -7.62 5.74
C ILE A 54 8.62 -8.18 4.75
N HIS A 55 9.88 -8.32 5.14
CA HIS A 55 10.88 -8.97 4.28
C HIS A 55 10.49 -10.41 3.97
N ALA A 56 10.09 -11.20 4.97
CA ALA A 56 9.64 -12.58 4.77
C ALA A 56 8.41 -12.67 3.84
N LEU A 57 7.43 -11.76 4.01
CA LEU A 57 6.25 -11.66 3.14
C LEU A 57 6.62 -11.34 1.69
N LEU A 58 7.58 -10.45 1.48
CA LEU A 58 8.03 -10.06 0.14
C LEU A 58 8.82 -11.19 -0.55
N GLU A 59 9.67 -11.88 0.20
CA GLU A 59 10.42 -13.06 -0.26
C GLU A 59 9.46 -14.19 -0.68
N ASP A 60 8.48 -14.51 0.15
CA ASP A 60 7.42 -15.48 -0.14
C ASP A 60 6.64 -15.10 -1.42
N ALA A 61 6.40 -13.81 -1.64
CA ALA A 61 5.76 -13.28 -2.84
C ALA A 61 6.71 -13.20 -4.06
N GLY A 62 7.93 -13.68 -3.98
CA GLY A 62 8.93 -13.64 -5.05
C GLY A 62 9.46 -12.24 -5.36
N VAL A 63 9.34 -11.30 -4.43
CA VAL A 63 9.86 -9.93 -4.58
C VAL A 63 11.30 -9.86 -4.10
N THR A 64 12.19 -9.34 -4.93
CA THR A 64 13.61 -9.17 -4.57
C THR A 64 13.82 -7.86 -3.82
N ASP A 65 14.83 -7.84 -2.94
CA ASP A 65 15.29 -6.63 -2.30
C ASP A 65 15.93 -5.68 -3.32
N ALA A 66 15.73 -4.38 -3.08
CA ALA A 66 16.34 -3.36 -3.91
C ALA A 66 17.84 -3.23 -3.60
N GLY A 67 18.65 -3.19 -4.64
CA GLY A 67 20.05 -2.76 -4.52
C GLY A 67 20.16 -1.27 -4.16
N GLU A 68 21.41 -0.79 -4.01
CA GLU A 68 21.69 0.61 -3.65
C GLU A 68 21.21 1.61 -4.71
N GLU A 69 21.19 1.21 -5.96
CA GLU A 69 20.79 2.05 -7.10
C GLU A 69 19.59 1.46 -7.86
N GLY A 70 19.03 2.29 -8.75
CA GLY A 70 17.95 1.87 -9.64
C GLY A 70 16.55 2.19 -9.12
N LYS A 71 15.57 1.90 -9.97
CA LYS A 71 14.14 2.10 -9.64
C LYS A 71 13.61 0.94 -8.82
N VAL A 72 12.67 1.25 -7.92
CA VAL A 72 12.00 0.28 -7.06
C VAL A 72 10.49 0.29 -7.31
N ALA A 73 9.87 -0.88 -7.25
CA ALA A 73 8.41 -1.00 -7.37
C ALA A 73 7.70 -0.64 -6.06
N ALA A 74 8.38 -0.78 -4.92
CA ALA A 74 7.86 -0.34 -3.65
C ALA A 74 8.95 0.24 -2.74
N VAL A 75 8.53 1.16 -1.88
CA VAL A 75 9.26 1.61 -0.69
C VAL A 75 8.36 1.32 0.50
N VAL A 76 8.85 0.55 1.46
CA VAL A 76 8.16 0.25 2.70
C VAL A 76 9.02 0.74 3.86
N LEU A 77 8.44 1.55 4.74
CA LEU A 77 9.12 2.05 5.93
C LEU A 77 8.38 1.60 7.19
N ASP A 78 9.03 0.80 7.99
CA ASP A 78 8.56 0.48 9.33
C ASP A 78 9.06 1.56 10.32
N ALA A 79 8.21 2.52 10.62
CA ALA A 79 8.46 3.57 11.60
C ALA A 79 7.64 3.35 12.89
N THR A 80 7.19 2.12 13.17
CA THR A 80 6.35 1.82 14.34
C THR A 80 7.05 2.02 15.67
N ALA A 81 8.39 2.14 15.69
CA ALA A 81 9.19 2.49 16.87
C ALA A 81 9.40 4.01 17.05
N ALA A 82 8.99 4.84 16.09
CA ALA A 82 9.20 6.29 16.18
C ALA A 82 8.41 6.91 17.34
N ARG A 83 9.09 7.72 18.17
CA ARG A 83 8.51 8.40 19.34
C ARG A 83 8.96 9.84 19.48
N THR A 84 10.09 10.23 18.87
CA THR A 84 10.73 11.52 19.06
C THR A 84 10.80 12.32 17.75
N LEU A 85 11.05 13.64 17.87
CA LEU A 85 11.29 14.49 16.69
C LEU A 85 12.54 14.07 15.91
N ASP A 86 13.54 13.50 16.58
CA ASP A 86 14.73 12.96 15.92
C ASP A 86 14.39 11.73 15.05
N ASP A 87 13.41 10.93 15.44
CA ASP A 87 12.91 9.84 14.64
C ASP A 87 12.24 10.36 13.36
N LEU A 88 11.48 11.47 13.43
CA LEU A 88 10.94 12.11 12.21
C LEU A 88 12.04 12.61 11.28
N ALA A 89 13.15 13.12 11.84
CA ALA A 89 14.30 13.49 11.02
C ALA A 89 14.93 12.26 10.34
N ALA A 90 14.96 11.11 11.02
CA ALA A 90 15.41 9.84 10.45
C ALA A 90 14.46 9.35 9.33
N VAL A 91 13.15 9.45 9.55
CA VAL A 91 12.12 9.18 8.52
C VAL A 91 12.37 10.02 7.26
N ALA A 92 12.59 11.32 7.41
CA ALA A 92 12.85 12.22 6.29
C ALA A 92 14.15 11.86 5.54
N ARG A 93 15.21 11.52 6.28
CA ARG A 93 16.50 11.07 5.69
C ARG A 93 16.33 9.80 4.86
N PHE A 94 15.49 8.86 5.30
CA PHE A 94 15.21 7.62 4.55
C PHE A 94 14.29 7.89 3.35
N LEU A 95 13.15 8.55 3.56
CA LEU A 95 12.12 8.70 2.53
C LEU A 95 12.54 9.63 1.40
N THR A 96 13.29 10.70 1.66
CA THR A 96 13.65 11.70 0.65
C THR A 96 14.40 11.12 -0.55
N PRO A 97 15.44 10.29 -0.40
CA PRO A 97 16.07 9.60 -1.52
C PRO A 97 15.21 8.42 -2.04
N ALA A 98 14.54 7.68 -1.16
CA ALA A 98 13.79 6.48 -1.52
C ALA A 98 12.61 6.77 -2.47
N VAL A 99 11.83 7.83 -2.20
CA VAL A 99 10.68 8.21 -3.03
C VAL A 99 11.11 8.59 -4.45
N LYS A 100 12.29 9.18 -4.63
CA LYS A 100 12.85 9.49 -5.95
C LYS A 100 13.17 8.25 -6.79
N ARG A 101 13.35 7.10 -6.13
CA ARG A 101 13.59 5.81 -6.78
C ARG A 101 12.30 5.10 -7.21
N LEU A 102 11.12 5.53 -6.76
CA LEU A 102 9.86 4.90 -7.15
C LEU A 102 9.73 4.85 -8.68
N ALA A 103 9.41 3.66 -9.17
CA ALA A 103 9.04 3.43 -10.57
C ALA A 103 7.63 3.96 -10.85
N PRO A 104 7.25 4.16 -12.12
CA PRO A 104 5.86 4.43 -12.48
C PRO A 104 4.93 3.34 -11.92
N GLY A 105 3.84 3.75 -11.27
CA GLY A 105 2.93 2.84 -10.58
C GLY A 105 3.49 2.23 -9.29
N GLY A 106 4.60 2.78 -8.76
CA GLY A 106 5.22 2.30 -7.51
C GLY A 106 4.35 2.54 -6.28
N ARG A 107 4.71 1.88 -5.18
CA ARG A 107 3.99 1.94 -3.91
C ARG A 107 4.89 2.48 -2.80
N LEU A 108 4.45 3.53 -2.14
CA LEU A 108 5.00 3.96 -0.85
C LEU A 108 4.05 3.52 0.25
N LEU A 109 4.55 2.70 1.16
CA LEU A 109 3.81 2.27 2.36
C LEU A 109 4.64 2.59 3.59
N VAL A 110 4.03 3.34 4.51
CA VAL A 110 4.64 3.64 5.81
C VAL A 110 3.82 2.97 6.90
N LEU A 111 4.48 2.36 7.86
CA LEU A 111 3.87 1.88 9.09
C LEU A 111 4.26 2.85 10.21
N SER A 112 3.30 3.40 10.94
CA SER A 112 3.51 4.30 12.06
C SER A 112 2.97 3.74 13.35
N PRO A 113 3.44 4.23 14.52
CA PRO A 113 2.78 3.92 15.77
C PRO A 113 1.40 4.58 15.83
N GLU A 114 0.52 4.02 16.65
CA GLU A 114 -0.67 4.70 17.11
C GLU A 114 -0.28 5.81 18.12
N ALA A 115 -1.07 6.90 18.14
CA ALA A 115 -0.79 8.01 19.08
C ALA A 115 -0.99 7.56 20.52
N ASP A 116 -0.01 7.83 21.37
CA ASP A 116 -0.09 7.63 22.81
C ASP A 116 -0.48 8.94 23.49
N ALA A 117 -1.69 9.00 24.03
CA ALA A 117 -2.19 10.20 24.70
C ALA A 117 -1.46 10.52 26.01
N SER A 118 -0.68 9.59 26.56
CA SER A 118 0.12 9.80 27.77
C SER A 118 1.49 10.44 27.48
N ASP A 119 1.94 10.43 26.24
CA ASP A 119 3.20 11.03 25.79
C ASP A 119 2.93 12.04 24.67
N VAL A 120 3.06 13.32 24.98
CA VAL A 120 2.76 14.43 24.08
C VAL A 120 3.68 14.44 22.85
N GLU A 121 4.98 14.15 23.03
CA GLU A 121 5.92 14.10 21.91
C GLU A 121 5.60 12.90 20.99
N ALA A 122 5.43 11.72 21.57
CA ALA A 122 5.08 10.53 20.79
C ALA A 122 3.74 10.69 20.06
N ALA A 123 2.73 11.33 20.69
CA ALA A 123 1.46 11.63 20.04
C ALA A 123 1.63 12.59 18.86
N ALA A 124 2.43 13.64 19.02
CA ALA A 124 2.71 14.59 17.94
C ALA A 124 3.47 13.92 16.77
N VAL A 125 4.45 13.07 17.10
CA VAL A 125 5.19 12.27 16.12
C VAL A 125 4.27 11.33 15.36
N ALA A 126 3.39 10.59 16.04
CA ALA A 126 2.41 9.71 15.39
C ALA A 126 1.47 10.50 14.46
N GLN A 127 0.99 11.66 14.89
CA GLN A 127 0.13 12.53 14.08
C GLN A 127 0.85 13.10 12.86
N ALA A 128 2.16 13.36 12.93
CA ALA A 128 2.94 13.88 11.83
C ALA A 128 2.95 12.94 10.61
N PHE A 129 2.84 11.63 10.83
CA PHE A 129 2.76 10.65 9.73
C PHE A 129 1.51 10.82 8.86
N ASP A 130 0.36 11.22 9.43
CA ASP A 130 -0.85 11.52 8.64
C ASP A 130 -0.58 12.67 7.65
N GLY A 131 0.01 13.76 8.13
CA GLY A 131 0.39 14.89 7.28
C GLY A 131 1.44 14.52 6.24
N LEU A 132 2.45 13.73 6.62
CA LEU A 132 3.51 13.25 5.75
C LEU A 132 2.94 12.44 4.59
N ILE A 133 2.08 11.46 4.87
CA ILE A 133 1.58 10.57 3.82
C ILE A 133 0.61 11.28 2.87
N ARG A 134 -0.24 12.18 3.37
CA ARG A 134 -1.13 13.01 2.54
C ARG A 134 -0.33 13.96 1.62
N SER A 135 0.79 14.46 2.11
CA SER A 135 1.70 15.27 1.30
C SER A 135 2.42 14.41 0.26
N ALA A 136 2.92 13.23 0.67
CA ALA A 136 3.58 12.30 -0.24
C ALA A 136 2.64 11.85 -1.38
N GLY A 137 1.36 11.56 -1.10
CA GLY A 137 0.38 11.19 -2.11
C GLY A 137 0.20 12.28 -3.19
N LYS A 138 0.33 13.56 -2.84
CA LYS A 138 0.28 14.67 -3.81
C LYS A 138 1.56 14.81 -4.63
N GLU A 139 2.70 14.36 -4.10
CA GLU A 139 4.02 14.52 -4.73
C GLU A 139 4.45 13.31 -5.57
N VAL A 140 3.98 12.10 -5.22
CA VAL A 140 4.29 10.92 -6.02
C VAL A 140 3.63 11.02 -7.39
N ARG A 141 4.33 10.57 -8.43
CA ARG A 141 3.95 10.79 -9.83
C ARG A 141 3.80 9.48 -10.60
N ALA A 142 3.32 9.60 -11.82
CA ALA A 142 3.22 8.50 -12.77
C ALA A 142 2.38 7.31 -12.25
N GLY A 143 1.32 7.58 -11.50
CA GLY A 143 0.42 6.56 -10.95
C GLY A 143 0.98 5.80 -9.75
N ALA A 144 2.07 6.29 -9.14
CA ALA A 144 2.50 5.81 -7.83
C ALA A 144 1.51 6.25 -6.75
N THR A 145 1.45 5.52 -5.64
CA THR A 145 0.58 5.83 -4.49
C THR A 145 1.36 5.82 -3.19
N ALA A 146 0.90 6.59 -2.21
CA ALA A 146 1.49 6.66 -0.87
C ALA A 146 0.40 6.47 0.19
N ASN A 147 0.55 5.48 1.07
CA ASN A 147 -0.43 5.15 2.09
C ASN A 147 0.23 4.86 3.44
N LEU A 148 -0.55 4.95 4.51
CA LEU A 148 -0.10 4.78 5.89
C LEU A 148 -0.89 3.68 6.59
N LEU A 149 -0.18 2.79 7.29
CA LEU A 149 -0.76 1.90 8.28
C LEU A 149 -0.39 2.43 9.67
N THR A 150 -1.37 2.88 10.44
CA THR A 150 -1.18 3.20 11.87
C THR A 150 -1.44 1.93 12.66
N VAL A 151 -0.44 1.45 13.37
CA VAL A 151 -0.46 0.11 13.98
C VAL A 151 -0.56 0.20 15.50
N ALA A 152 -1.52 -0.52 16.07
CA ALA A 152 -1.70 -0.62 17.52
C ALA A 152 -0.46 -1.18 18.21
N PRO A 153 -0.18 -0.76 19.46
CA PRO A 153 1.05 -1.14 20.18
C PRO A 153 1.19 -2.65 20.39
N ASP A 154 0.09 -3.35 20.55
CA ASP A 154 -0.01 -4.78 20.84
C ASP A 154 -0.37 -5.64 19.61
N ALA A 155 -0.45 -5.04 18.42
CA ALA A 155 -0.72 -5.78 17.19
C ALA A 155 0.40 -6.79 16.90
N PRO A 156 0.07 -8.06 16.69
CA PRO A 156 1.06 -9.10 16.34
C PRO A 156 1.61 -8.88 14.92
N PRO A 157 2.80 -9.43 14.58
CA PRO A 157 3.40 -9.28 13.25
C PRO A 157 2.46 -9.61 12.10
N ALA A 158 1.68 -10.68 12.20
CA ALA A 158 0.72 -11.09 11.17
C ALA A 158 -0.45 -10.11 10.97
N ALA A 159 -0.71 -9.20 11.91
CA ALA A 159 -1.84 -8.26 11.81
C ALA A 159 -1.74 -7.32 10.61
N VAL A 160 -0.53 -7.06 10.11
CA VAL A 160 -0.30 -6.15 8.99
C VAL A 160 -0.28 -6.83 7.63
N ASP A 161 -0.17 -8.17 7.56
CA ASP A 161 0.07 -8.92 6.33
C ASP A 161 -0.94 -8.63 5.23
N SER A 162 -2.22 -8.77 5.52
CA SER A 162 -3.28 -8.54 4.52
C SER A 162 -3.28 -7.10 4.01
N SER A 163 -3.06 -6.13 4.90
CA SER A 163 -2.97 -4.72 4.56
C SER A 163 -1.72 -4.42 3.73
N VAL A 164 -0.57 -4.98 4.09
CA VAL A 164 0.68 -4.84 3.32
C VAL A 164 0.49 -5.43 1.92
N ARG A 165 -0.01 -6.66 1.80
CA ARG A 165 -0.31 -7.29 0.49
C ARG A 165 -1.28 -6.45 -0.34
N PHE A 166 -2.34 -5.92 0.28
CA PHE A 166 -3.30 -5.06 -0.42
C PHE A 166 -2.63 -3.78 -0.97
N PHE A 167 -1.94 -3.02 -0.12
CA PHE A 167 -1.35 -1.74 -0.52
C PHE A 167 -0.19 -1.88 -1.49
N LEU A 168 0.57 -2.96 -1.44
CA LEU A 168 1.65 -3.24 -2.39
C LEU A 168 1.14 -3.79 -3.72
N SER A 169 -0.01 -4.43 -3.74
CA SER A 169 -0.59 -5.02 -4.95
C SER A 169 -1.21 -3.97 -5.89
N ALA A 170 -1.60 -4.45 -7.07
CA ALA A 170 -2.38 -3.66 -8.02
C ALA A 170 -3.85 -3.43 -7.59
N ARG A 171 -4.34 -4.09 -6.54
CA ARG A 171 -5.68 -3.88 -6.00
C ARG A 171 -5.86 -2.49 -5.42
N SER A 172 -4.79 -1.91 -4.85
CA SER A 172 -4.79 -0.56 -4.25
C SER A 172 -4.51 0.57 -5.24
N THR A 173 -4.55 0.33 -6.53
CA THR A 173 -4.14 1.30 -7.57
C THR A 173 -4.87 2.66 -7.47
N TYR A 174 -6.06 2.68 -6.92
CA TYR A 174 -6.88 3.88 -6.75
C TYR A 174 -6.92 4.38 -5.30
N VAL A 175 -6.10 3.81 -4.42
CA VAL A 175 -6.02 4.19 -3.01
C VAL A 175 -4.73 4.96 -2.80
N ASP A 176 -4.85 6.26 -2.54
CA ASP A 176 -3.72 7.16 -2.39
C ASP A 176 -3.96 8.18 -1.27
N GLY A 177 -2.93 8.51 -0.51
CA GLY A 177 -3.00 9.44 0.61
C GLY A 177 -3.86 8.96 1.78
N GLN A 178 -4.12 7.65 1.90
CA GLN A 178 -5.02 7.11 2.91
C GLN A 178 -4.27 6.63 4.15
N VAL A 179 -4.97 6.72 5.28
CA VAL A 179 -4.54 6.21 6.58
C VAL A 179 -5.46 5.07 6.99
N VAL A 180 -4.88 3.90 7.24
CA VAL A 180 -5.62 2.72 7.72
C VAL A 180 -5.09 2.33 9.09
N ARG A 181 -5.98 2.14 10.05
CA ARG A 181 -5.64 1.66 11.38
C ARG A 181 -5.65 0.13 11.40
N VAL A 182 -4.56 -0.43 11.88
CA VAL A 182 -4.42 -1.86 12.14
C VAL A 182 -4.46 -2.05 13.66
N GLY A 183 -5.59 -2.55 14.12
CA GLY A 183 -5.83 -2.82 15.54
C GLY A 183 -5.42 -4.21 15.97
N THR A 184 -5.57 -4.48 17.25
CA THR A 184 -5.50 -5.83 17.80
C THR A 184 -6.78 -6.57 17.42
N PRO A 185 -6.71 -7.85 17.03
CA PRO A 185 -7.90 -8.65 16.80
C PRO A 185 -8.80 -8.67 18.04
N VAL A 186 -10.07 -8.29 17.88
CA VAL A 186 -11.05 -8.36 18.96
C VAL A 186 -11.69 -9.76 18.94
N GLY A 187 -11.47 -10.54 19.99
CA GLY A 187 -11.99 -11.89 20.13
C GLY A 187 -10.97 -12.99 19.77
N PRO A 188 -11.34 -14.26 19.90
CA PRO A 188 -10.48 -15.34 19.48
C PRO A 188 -10.15 -15.15 17.98
N ALA A 189 -8.89 -15.39 17.64
CA ALA A 189 -8.49 -15.41 16.24
C ALA A 189 -9.47 -16.32 15.50
N GLN A 190 -10.35 -15.73 14.70
CA GLN A 190 -11.18 -16.56 13.84
C GLN A 190 -10.23 -17.01 12.74
N ASP A 191 -9.95 -18.30 12.72
CA ASP A 191 -9.40 -18.91 11.53
C ASP A 191 -10.23 -18.40 10.36
N PRO A 192 -9.61 -17.92 9.29
CA PRO A 192 -10.35 -17.42 8.13
C PRO A 192 -11.27 -18.54 7.66
N VAL A 193 -12.56 -18.41 8.01
CA VAL A 193 -13.58 -19.43 7.73
C VAL A 193 -13.61 -19.61 6.22
N GLY A 194 -13.22 -20.79 5.74
CA GLY A 194 -13.30 -21.16 4.33
C GLY A 194 -12.12 -20.72 3.45
N MET A 195 -10.99 -20.29 4.01
CA MET A 195 -9.76 -20.21 3.23
C MET A 195 -9.10 -21.59 3.24
N ASP A 196 -9.31 -22.35 2.16
CA ASP A 196 -8.57 -23.59 1.92
C ASP A 196 -7.07 -23.32 1.73
N ASP A 197 -6.71 -22.09 1.34
CA ASP A 197 -5.35 -21.58 1.24
C ASP A 197 -5.29 -20.12 1.76
N PRO A 198 -4.63 -19.84 2.90
CA PRO A 198 -4.43 -18.50 3.42
C PRO A 198 -3.56 -17.61 2.49
N HIS A 199 -2.90 -18.22 1.50
CA HIS A 199 -2.10 -17.56 0.49
C HIS A 199 -2.82 -17.36 -0.86
N ASP A 200 -4.11 -17.73 -0.97
CA ASP A 200 -4.89 -17.44 -2.18
C ASP A 200 -5.13 -15.93 -2.32
N VAL A 201 -4.13 -15.26 -2.87
CA VAL A 201 -4.16 -13.81 -3.12
C VAL A 201 -5.16 -13.41 -4.22
N ASP A 202 -5.64 -14.37 -5.02
CA ASP A 202 -6.59 -14.11 -6.08
C ASP A 202 -8.04 -14.14 -5.57
N HIS A 203 -8.32 -14.93 -4.53
CA HIS A 203 -9.64 -15.04 -3.91
C HIS A 203 -9.64 -14.69 -2.42
N PRO A 204 -9.23 -13.46 -2.02
CA PRO A 204 -9.07 -13.07 -0.62
C PRO A 204 -10.39 -13.05 0.17
N LEU A 205 -11.53 -13.21 -0.49
CA LEU A 205 -12.86 -13.24 0.11
C LEU A 205 -13.51 -14.64 0.01
N ALA A 206 -12.75 -15.67 -0.33
CA ALA A 206 -13.25 -17.05 -0.36
C ALA A 206 -13.93 -17.41 0.98
N GLY A 207 -15.10 -18.03 0.91
CA GLY A 207 -15.90 -18.40 2.09
C GLY A 207 -16.58 -17.23 2.82
N ARG A 208 -16.51 -16.00 2.29
CA ARG A 208 -17.22 -14.83 2.82
C ARG A 208 -18.56 -14.65 2.11
N VAL A 209 -19.57 -14.24 2.89
CA VAL A 209 -20.89 -13.85 2.34
C VAL A 209 -20.97 -12.33 2.33
N ALA A 210 -21.30 -11.77 1.16
CA ALA A 210 -21.43 -10.32 0.99
C ALA A 210 -22.87 -9.95 0.57
N VAL A 211 -23.41 -8.90 1.16
CA VAL A 211 -24.71 -8.33 0.75
C VAL A 211 -24.48 -6.92 0.23
N VAL A 212 -24.80 -6.69 -1.03
CA VAL A 212 -24.62 -5.40 -1.69
C VAL A 212 -25.98 -4.80 -2.01
N THR A 213 -26.31 -3.67 -1.37
CA THR A 213 -27.53 -2.92 -1.69
C THR A 213 -27.31 -2.08 -2.94
N GLY A 214 -28.36 -1.91 -3.76
CA GLY A 214 -28.26 -1.16 -5.02
C GLY A 214 -27.41 -1.82 -6.10
N ALA A 215 -27.24 -3.16 -6.07
CA ALA A 215 -26.39 -3.93 -7.00
C ALA A 215 -26.95 -4.09 -8.41
N ALA A 216 -28.16 -3.60 -8.69
CA ALA A 216 -28.79 -3.78 -10.01
C ALA A 216 -28.05 -3.05 -11.15
N ARG A 217 -27.33 -1.96 -10.87
CA ARG A 217 -26.60 -1.17 -11.87
C ARG A 217 -25.56 -0.24 -11.24
N GLY A 218 -24.69 0.33 -12.09
CA GLY A 218 -23.74 1.37 -11.68
C GLY A 218 -22.70 0.88 -10.68
N ILE A 219 -22.42 1.66 -9.63
CA ILE A 219 -21.38 1.39 -8.65
C ILE A 219 -21.66 0.09 -7.89
N GLY A 220 -22.90 -0.12 -7.42
CA GLY A 220 -23.28 -1.32 -6.67
C GLY A 220 -23.05 -2.61 -7.49
N ALA A 221 -23.40 -2.62 -8.77
CA ALA A 221 -23.12 -3.77 -9.66
C ALA A 221 -21.62 -4.01 -9.86
N ALA A 222 -20.80 -2.94 -9.92
CA ALA A 222 -19.36 -3.06 -10.04
C ALA A 222 -18.71 -3.59 -8.73
N ILE A 223 -19.25 -3.20 -7.58
CA ILE A 223 -18.83 -3.71 -6.27
C ILE A 223 -19.16 -5.20 -6.18
N ASP A 224 -20.40 -5.57 -6.48
CA ASP A 224 -20.88 -6.96 -6.48
C ASP A 224 -20.01 -7.87 -7.37
N ALA A 225 -19.82 -7.49 -8.62
CA ALA A 225 -18.93 -8.21 -9.53
C ALA A 225 -17.49 -8.33 -9.03
N THR A 226 -16.99 -7.33 -8.28
CA THR A 226 -15.65 -7.35 -7.72
C THR A 226 -15.57 -8.32 -6.54
N LEU A 227 -16.54 -8.29 -5.64
CA LEU A 227 -16.60 -9.20 -4.49
C LEU A 227 -16.74 -10.65 -4.94
N ALA A 228 -17.61 -10.92 -5.93
CA ALA A 228 -17.76 -12.25 -6.51
C ALA A 228 -16.46 -12.75 -7.17
N ARG A 229 -15.79 -11.88 -7.96
CA ARG A 229 -14.48 -12.20 -8.54
C ARG A 229 -13.44 -12.54 -7.47
N ASP A 230 -13.46 -11.85 -6.34
CA ASP A 230 -12.52 -12.01 -5.23
C ASP A 230 -12.95 -13.17 -4.28
N GLY A 231 -13.96 -13.98 -4.68
CA GLY A 231 -14.34 -15.24 -4.03
C GLY A 231 -15.51 -15.15 -3.04
N ALA A 232 -16.13 -13.98 -2.85
CA ALA A 232 -17.32 -13.86 -2.01
C ALA A 232 -18.56 -14.45 -2.68
N THR A 233 -19.52 -14.92 -1.87
CA THR A 233 -20.84 -15.38 -2.30
C THR A 233 -21.95 -14.48 -1.76
#